data_b6f1146ddde8299c4e849b8712c53bbc
#
_entry.id   b6f1146ddde8299c4e849b8712c53bbc
#
_cell.length_a   1.000
_cell.length_b   1.000
_cell.length_c   1.000
_cell.angle_alpha   90.00
_cell.angle_beta   90.00
_cell.angle_gamma   90.00
#
_symmetry.space_group_name_H-M   'P 1'
#
loop_
_entity.id
_entity.type
_entity.pdbx_description
1 polymer ?
#
loop_
_entity_poly.entity_id
_entity_poly.type
_entity_poly.pdbx_seq_one_letter_code
_entity_poly.pdbx_strand_id
1 'polypeptide(L)'
;MGEALADVRDQVQIATKFGFDIQNGVSVGLGSRPETIRKAVEGSLRRLKTDHIDLLYQHRADPKVPVDAVAETVSRLMEEGKVLHWGMSEVSVRTIRKAHALLPLTAVQNEYSMWYRDVESELLPVLEELGIGLVCYCPLGRGYLTGSLKRADFSAQDVRSGMPRFANEQALRANQELLDFLQGQAAEKGCTMAQLALAWIRSRRPWIVPIPGTTKLRRLEENMGAADVTFTPEELQALDQKLSKIQIHGARYNAQQESMVEK
;
A
#
# COMPACT_ATOMS: atom_id res chain seq x y z
N MET A 1 2.45 16.15 9.13
CA MET A 1 3.76 15.49 8.90
C MET A 1 4.90 16.50 8.87
N GLY A 2 4.89 17.51 7.98
CA GLY A 2 6.00 18.46 7.90
C GLY A 2 6.37 19.11 9.24
N GLU A 3 5.40 19.50 10.05
CA GLU A 3 5.66 20.02 11.42
C GLU A 3 6.13 18.95 12.40
N ALA A 4 5.51 17.77 12.34
CA ALA A 4 5.82 16.70 13.29
C ALA A 4 7.19 16.05 13.06
N LEU A 5 7.75 16.17 11.86
CA LEU A 5 9.03 15.55 11.48
C LEU A 5 10.15 16.57 11.25
N ALA A 6 9.91 17.89 11.47
CA ALA A 6 10.87 18.93 11.17
C ALA A 6 12.21 18.72 11.88
N ASP A 7 12.17 18.37 13.17
CA ASP A 7 13.37 18.20 14.00
C ASP A 7 14.12 16.88 13.75
N VAL A 8 13.52 15.96 13.01
CA VAL A 8 14.07 14.63 12.72
C VAL A 8 14.06 14.32 11.21
N ARG A 9 13.95 15.34 10.36
CA ARG A 9 13.81 15.18 8.91
C ARG A 9 14.89 14.29 8.31
N ASP A 10 16.12 14.45 8.73
CA ASP A 10 17.30 13.71 8.23
C ASP A 10 17.37 12.27 8.77
N GLN A 11 16.52 11.91 9.73
CA GLN A 11 16.46 10.57 10.33
C GLN A 11 15.32 9.73 9.74
N VAL A 12 14.49 10.31 8.86
CA VAL A 12 13.29 9.65 8.30
C VAL A 12 13.26 9.79 6.79
N GLN A 13 12.70 8.79 6.13
CA GLN A 13 12.39 8.85 4.71
C GLN A 13 10.91 9.16 4.51
N ILE A 14 10.62 10.19 3.71
CA ILE A 14 9.25 10.62 3.44
C ILE A 14 8.85 10.20 2.03
N ALA A 15 7.79 9.38 1.95
CA ALA A 15 7.17 9.04 0.69
C ALA A 15 5.85 9.80 0.51
N THR A 16 5.64 10.37 -0.67
CA THR A 16 4.37 11.01 -1.06
C THR A 16 4.00 10.62 -2.49
N LYS A 17 2.87 11.15 -2.98
CA LYS A 17 2.30 10.73 -4.26
C LYS A 17 1.85 11.92 -5.10
N PHE A 18 1.92 11.75 -6.44
CA PHE A 18 1.17 12.50 -7.44
C PHE A 18 0.22 11.53 -8.20
N GLY A 19 -0.50 12.00 -9.18
CA GLY A 19 -1.33 11.16 -10.06
C GLY A 19 -2.82 11.46 -10.01
N PHE A 20 -3.24 12.36 -9.11
CA PHE A 20 -4.57 12.96 -9.14
C PHE A 20 -4.47 14.47 -9.40
N ASP A 21 -5.38 14.99 -10.24
CA ASP A 21 -5.56 16.43 -10.38
C ASP A 21 -6.43 16.94 -9.22
N ILE A 22 -5.83 17.78 -8.39
CA ILE A 22 -6.48 18.37 -7.21
C ILE A 22 -6.75 19.84 -7.49
N GLN A 23 -8.02 20.21 -7.57
CA GLN A 23 -8.50 21.59 -7.74
C GLN A 23 -9.32 22.00 -6.54
N ASN A 24 -8.95 23.10 -5.89
CA ASN A 24 -9.61 23.61 -4.67
C ASN A 24 -9.76 22.56 -3.55
N GLY A 25 -8.76 21.67 -3.40
CA GLY A 25 -8.77 20.59 -2.41
C GLY A 25 -9.59 19.35 -2.77
N VAL A 26 -10.20 19.32 -3.96
CA VAL A 26 -11.02 18.20 -4.44
C VAL A 26 -10.32 17.53 -5.62
N SER A 27 -10.32 16.19 -5.64
CA SER A 27 -9.86 15.43 -6.80
C SER A 27 -10.88 15.51 -7.93
N VAL A 28 -10.44 16.00 -9.10
CA VAL A 28 -11.26 16.10 -10.31
C VAL A 28 -10.95 14.98 -11.31
N GLY A 29 -10.06 14.07 -10.98
CA GLY A 29 -9.70 12.90 -11.78
C GLY A 29 -8.22 12.56 -11.72
N LEU A 30 -7.77 11.69 -12.61
CA LEU A 30 -6.35 11.38 -12.77
C LEU A 30 -5.62 12.55 -13.43
N GLY A 31 -4.35 12.74 -13.06
CA GLY A 31 -3.53 13.82 -13.58
C GLY A 31 -2.05 13.51 -13.47
N SER A 32 -1.46 13.06 -14.59
CA SER A 32 -0.02 12.78 -14.69
C SER A 32 0.67 13.60 -15.78
N ARG A 33 0.06 14.71 -16.23
CA ARG A 33 0.74 15.63 -17.14
C ARG A 33 1.93 16.31 -16.43
N PRO A 34 2.99 16.67 -17.16
CA PRO A 34 4.21 17.27 -16.58
C PRO A 34 3.93 18.43 -15.63
N GLU A 35 3.05 19.35 -16.00
CA GLU A 35 2.67 20.50 -15.19
C GLU A 35 1.93 20.09 -13.90
N THR A 36 1.08 19.05 -13.96
CA THR A 36 0.34 18.54 -12.81
C THR A 36 1.28 17.82 -11.84
N ILE A 37 2.22 17.02 -12.36
CA ILE A 37 3.25 16.37 -11.56
C ILE A 37 4.08 17.42 -10.81
N ARG A 38 4.60 18.41 -11.51
CA ARG A 38 5.43 19.48 -10.94
C ARG A 38 4.66 20.24 -9.87
N LYS A 39 3.41 20.64 -10.13
CA LYS A 39 2.55 21.31 -9.15
C LYS A 39 2.33 20.46 -7.89
N ALA A 40 2.14 19.15 -8.04
CA ALA A 40 1.97 18.23 -6.91
C ALA A 40 3.23 18.11 -6.06
N VAL A 41 4.41 18.03 -6.69
CA VAL A 41 5.72 17.98 -6.01
C VAL A 41 5.98 19.27 -5.26
N GLU A 42 5.88 20.43 -5.91
CA GLU A 42 6.07 21.74 -5.28
C GLU A 42 5.09 21.96 -4.10
N GLY A 43 3.84 21.51 -4.27
CA GLY A 43 2.86 21.55 -3.19
C GLY A 43 3.21 20.63 -2.02
N SER A 44 3.79 19.47 -2.30
CA SER A 44 4.25 18.52 -1.28
C SER A 44 5.45 19.07 -0.51
N LEU A 45 6.47 19.58 -1.19
CA LEU A 45 7.65 20.20 -0.58
C LEU A 45 7.27 21.32 0.39
N ARG A 46 6.37 22.23 -0.04
CA ARG A 46 5.87 23.32 0.83
C ARG A 46 5.15 22.80 2.08
N ARG A 47 4.24 21.82 1.94
CA ARG A 47 3.48 21.26 3.08
C ARG A 47 4.34 20.42 4.00
N LEU A 48 5.33 19.73 3.45
CA LEU A 48 6.27 18.89 4.21
C LEU A 48 7.39 19.72 4.85
N LYS A 49 7.54 21.00 4.44
CA LYS A 49 8.60 21.91 4.91
C LYS A 49 10.00 21.32 4.68
N THR A 50 10.23 20.75 3.51
CA THR A 50 11.49 20.12 3.10
C THR A 50 11.85 20.53 1.68
N ASP A 51 13.10 20.42 1.32
CA ASP A 51 13.63 20.71 -0.01
C ASP A 51 13.58 19.51 -0.96
N HIS A 52 13.43 18.28 -0.41
CA HIS A 52 13.36 17.06 -1.20
C HIS A 52 12.33 16.05 -0.67
N ILE A 53 11.90 15.17 -1.57
CA ILE A 53 11.05 13.99 -1.29
C ILE A 53 11.93 12.76 -1.49
N ASP A 54 12.02 11.90 -0.48
CA ASP A 54 12.86 10.69 -0.58
C ASP A 54 12.29 9.70 -1.59
N LEU A 55 10.96 9.51 -1.63
CA LEU A 55 10.33 8.60 -2.57
C LEU A 55 9.00 9.17 -3.07
N LEU A 56 8.91 9.41 -4.37
CA LEU A 56 7.72 9.95 -5.04
C LEU A 56 7.01 8.85 -5.82
N TYR A 57 5.75 8.57 -5.48
CA TYR A 57 4.94 7.59 -6.22
C TYR A 57 4.00 8.23 -7.24
N GLN A 58 3.86 7.62 -8.41
CA GLN A 58 2.65 7.79 -9.22
C GLN A 58 1.52 6.95 -8.57
N HIS A 59 0.48 7.62 -8.05
CA HIS A 59 -0.58 6.98 -7.25
C HIS A 59 -1.47 6.06 -8.09
N ARG A 60 -1.77 6.48 -9.33
CA ARG A 60 -2.47 5.70 -10.37
C ARG A 60 -1.93 6.11 -11.73
N ALA A 61 -1.83 5.17 -12.65
CA ALA A 61 -1.52 5.49 -14.04
C ALA A 61 -2.65 6.32 -14.66
N ASP A 62 -2.29 7.36 -15.39
CA ASP A 62 -3.24 8.15 -16.18
C ASP A 62 -3.20 7.60 -17.61
N PRO A 63 -4.27 6.96 -18.12
CA PRO A 63 -4.28 6.37 -19.46
C PRO A 63 -4.14 7.41 -20.58
N LYS A 64 -4.29 8.70 -20.27
CA LYS A 64 -4.13 9.81 -21.21
C LYS A 64 -2.69 10.33 -21.30
N VAL A 65 -1.79 9.86 -20.45
CA VAL A 65 -0.40 10.31 -20.37
C VAL A 65 0.54 9.11 -20.48
N PRO A 66 1.35 9.02 -21.55
CA PRO A 66 2.31 7.95 -21.72
C PRO A 66 3.33 7.92 -20.57
N VAL A 67 3.71 6.72 -20.16
CA VAL A 67 4.69 6.51 -19.06
C VAL A 67 6.04 7.17 -19.35
N ASP A 68 6.40 7.31 -20.62
CA ASP A 68 7.63 8.01 -21.07
C ASP A 68 7.64 9.46 -20.61
N ALA A 69 6.53 10.18 -20.81
CA ALA A 69 6.40 11.58 -20.38
C ALA A 69 6.41 11.72 -18.86
N VAL A 70 5.86 10.73 -18.14
CA VAL A 70 5.91 10.67 -16.67
C VAL A 70 7.34 10.46 -16.20
N ALA A 71 8.05 9.46 -16.74
CA ALA A 71 9.43 9.15 -16.39
C ALA A 71 10.37 10.31 -16.67
N GLU A 72 10.25 10.97 -17.83
CA GLU A 72 11.02 12.17 -18.18
C GLU A 72 10.79 13.31 -17.17
N THR A 73 9.53 13.55 -16.79
CA THR A 73 9.20 14.60 -15.83
C THR A 73 9.79 14.32 -14.45
N VAL A 74 9.71 13.07 -14.00
CA VAL A 74 10.29 12.66 -12.71
C VAL A 74 11.82 12.73 -12.76
N SER A 75 12.45 12.31 -13.87
CA SER A 75 13.90 12.42 -14.07
C SER A 75 14.38 13.85 -13.91
N ARG A 76 13.70 14.83 -14.51
CA ARG A 76 14.02 16.24 -14.35
C ARG A 76 13.87 16.73 -12.90
N LEU A 77 12.87 16.26 -12.17
CA LEU A 77 12.69 16.56 -10.75
C LEU A 77 13.79 15.93 -9.88
N MET A 78 14.33 14.77 -10.29
CA MET A 78 15.49 14.15 -9.65
C MET A 78 16.77 14.93 -9.94
N GLU A 79 16.99 15.39 -11.17
CA GLU A 79 18.11 16.26 -11.55
C GLU A 79 18.08 17.60 -10.80
N GLU A 80 16.87 18.13 -10.50
CA GLU A 80 16.67 19.32 -9.67
C GLU A 80 16.89 19.05 -8.15
N GLY A 81 17.13 17.80 -7.74
CA GLY A 81 17.29 17.41 -6.33
C GLY A 81 15.99 17.41 -5.52
N LYS A 82 14.82 17.60 -6.16
CA LYS A 82 13.51 17.67 -5.48
C LYS A 82 12.93 16.30 -5.17
N VAL A 83 13.37 15.27 -5.89
CA VAL A 83 12.95 13.87 -5.72
C VAL A 83 14.21 13.02 -5.74
N LEU A 84 14.38 12.13 -4.77
CA LEU A 84 15.55 11.25 -4.72
C LEU A 84 15.28 9.91 -5.40
N HIS A 85 14.09 9.38 -5.20
CA HIS A 85 13.65 8.07 -5.74
C HIS A 85 12.21 8.16 -6.22
N TRP A 86 11.84 7.25 -7.14
CA TRP A 86 10.46 7.19 -7.58
C TRP A 86 9.91 5.77 -7.63
N GLY A 87 8.58 5.68 -7.66
CA GLY A 87 7.85 4.44 -7.72
C GLY A 87 6.47 4.60 -8.35
N MET A 88 5.77 3.50 -8.47
CA MET A 88 4.41 3.45 -9.03
C MET A 88 3.47 2.67 -8.11
N SER A 89 2.16 2.81 -8.29
CA SER A 89 1.17 2.12 -7.48
C SER A 89 0.03 1.58 -8.34
N GLU A 90 -0.33 0.30 -8.13
CA GLU A 90 -1.46 -0.37 -8.80
C GLU A 90 -1.38 -0.28 -10.34
N VAL A 91 -0.21 -0.55 -10.88
CA VAL A 91 0.05 -0.59 -12.32
C VAL A 91 0.38 -2.02 -12.77
N SER A 92 0.15 -2.32 -14.05
CA SER A 92 0.41 -3.63 -14.63
C SER A 92 1.91 -3.95 -14.67
N VAL A 93 2.25 -5.22 -14.66
CA VAL A 93 3.63 -5.70 -14.83
C VAL A 93 4.27 -5.15 -16.11
N ARG A 94 3.50 -5.04 -17.19
CA ARG A 94 3.96 -4.44 -18.45
C ARG A 94 4.40 -2.99 -18.25
N THR A 95 3.61 -2.19 -17.55
CA THR A 95 3.93 -0.79 -17.26
C THR A 95 5.11 -0.67 -16.32
N ILE A 96 5.24 -1.54 -15.30
CA ILE A 96 6.42 -1.59 -14.42
C ILE A 96 7.69 -1.82 -15.23
N ARG A 97 7.72 -2.84 -16.10
CA ARG A 97 8.89 -3.13 -16.95
C ARG A 97 9.25 -1.96 -17.85
N LYS A 98 8.26 -1.34 -18.50
CA LYS A 98 8.48 -0.18 -19.36
C LYS A 98 9.00 1.02 -18.56
N ALA A 99 8.38 1.35 -17.44
CA ALA A 99 8.79 2.45 -16.59
C ALA A 99 10.22 2.26 -16.04
N HIS A 100 10.52 1.05 -15.53
CA HIS A 100 11.84 0.72 -14.98
C HIS A 100 12.95 0.79 -16.02
N ALA A 101 12.68 0.41 -17.27
CA ALA A 101 13.64 0.52 -18.37
C ALA A 101 13.93 1.99 -18.77
N LEU A 102 12.99 2.91 -18.58
CA LEU A 102 13.14 4.34 -18.87
C LEU A 102 13.84 5.09 -17.73
N LEU A 103 13.43 4.83 -16.51
CA LEU A 103 13.98 5.38 -15.27
C LEU A 103 13.81 4.33 -14.17
N PRO A 104 14.89 3.81 -13.56
CA PRO A 104 14.79 2.74 -12.59
C PRO A 104 13.82 3.04 -11.45
N LEU A 105 12.82 2.17 -11.26
CA LEU A 105 11.88 2.23 -10.14
C LEU A 105 12.55 1.72 -8.87
N THR A 106 12.39 2.42 -7.77
CA THR A 106 12.86 1.99 -6.44
C THR A 106 11.86 1.08 -5.76
N ALA A 107 10.57 1.41 -5.87
CA ALA A 107 9.52 0.62 -5.24
C ALA A 107 8.20 0.69 -6.01
N VAL A 108 7.38 -0.35 -5.81
CA VAL A 108 5.98 -0.38 -6.23
C VAL A 108 5.11 -0.44 -4.97
N GLN A 109 3.99 0.28 -4.95
CA GLN A 109 3.06 0.28 -3.83
C GLN A 109 1.74 -0.36 -4.22
N ASN A 110 1.45 -1.57 -3.72
CA ASN A 110 0.22 -2.31 -4.01
C ASN A 110 -0.46 -2.81 -2.75
N GLU A 111 -1.76 -3.13 -2.84
CA GLU A 111 -2.46 -3.81 -1.76
C GLU A 111 -1.88 -5.20 -1.58
N TYR A 112 -1.48 -5.55 -0.35
CA TYR A 112 -1.04 -6.89 -0.01
C TYR A 112 -1.31 -7.19 1.46
N SER A 113 -1.99 -8.29 1.70
CA SER A 113 -2.34 -8.77 3.04
C SER A 113 -2.74 -10.24 2.98
N MET A 114 -2.94 -10.89 4.11
CA MET A 114 -3.51 -12.23 4.18
C MET A 114 -4.92 -12.33 3.57
N TRP A 115 -5.61 -11.21 3.36
CA TRP A 115 -6.93 -11.13 2.73
C TRP A 115 -6.92 -10.77 1.24
N TYR A 116 -5.76 -10.32 0.71
CA TYR A 116 -5.57 -9.99 -0.71
C TYR A 116 -4.15 -10.37 -1.14
N ARG A 117 -4.02 -11.41 -1.96
CA ARG A 117 -2.74 -12.05 -2.31
C ARG A 117 -2.45 -12.08 -3.81
N ASP A 118 -3.21 -11.38 -4.64
CA ASP A 118 -3.08 -11.42 -6.11
C ASP A 118 -1.70 -11.01 -6.60
N VAL A 119 -0.98 -10.18 -5.83
CA VAL A 119 0.40 -9.76 -6.15
C VAL A 119 1.39 -10.93 -6.20
N GLU A 120 1.08 -12.07 -5.57
CA GLU A 120 1.99 -13.22 -5.47
C GLU A 120 2.20 -13.93 -6.81
N SER A 121 1.20 -13.90 -7.69
CA SER A 121 1.21 -14.67 -8.94
C SER A 121 2.11 -14.07 -10.02
N GLU A 122 2.05 -12.76 -10.21
CA GLU A 122 2.75 -12.07 -11.31
C GLU A 122 3.67 -10.96 -10.81
N LEU A 123 3.21 -10.15 -9.85
CA LEU A 123 3.93 -8.95 -9.44
C LEU A 123 5.21 -9.29 -8.67
N LEU A 124 5.13 -10.12 -7.63
CA LEU A 124 6.31 -10.43 -6.81
C LEU A 124 7.47 -11.03 -7.62
N PRO A 125 7.27 -12.00 -8.54
CA PRO A 125 8.36 -12.51 -9.40
C PRO A 125 9.04 -11.42 -10.21
N VAL A 126 8.27 -10.47 -10.75
CA VAL A 126 8.82 -9.36 -11.56
C VAL A 126 9.56 -8.34 -10.70
N LEU A 127 9.06 -8.03 -9.52
CA LEU A 127 9.77 -7.12 -8.61
C LEU A 127 11.11 -7.73 -8.14
N GLU A 128 11.13 -9.04 -7.87
CA GLU A 128 12.36 -9.77 -7.50
C GLU A 128 13.38 -9.76 -8.65
N GLU A 129 12.92 -10.04 -9.88
CA GLU A 129 13.76 -9.99 -11.09
C GLU A 129 14.38 -8.60 -11.33
N LEU A 130 13.61 -7.54 -11.11
CA LEU A 130 14.03 -6.16 -11.39
C LEU A 130 14.72 -5.48 -10.20
N GLY A 131 14.78 -6.11 -9.03
CA GLY A 131 15.33 -5.51 -7.81
C GLY A 131 14.50 -4.35 -7.26
N ILE A 132 13.16 -4.40 -7.44
CA ILE A 132 12.23 -3.35 -7.01
C ILE A 132 11.58 -3.75 -5.67
N GLY A 133 11.54 -2.83 -4.70
CA GLY A 133 10.86 -3.04 -3.42
C GLY A 133 9.33 -3.02 -3.55
N LEU A 134 8.64 -3.77 -2.67
CA LEU A 134 7.18 -3.71 -2.53
C LEU A 134 6.79 -3.00 -1.23
N VAL A 135 5.98 -1.96 -1.33
CA VAL A 135 5.36 -1.29 -0.19
C VAL A 135 3.88 -1.67 -0.14
N CYS A 136 3.47 -2.33 0.96
CA CYS A 136 2.15 -2.92 1.08
C CYS A 136 1.18 -1.96 1.78
N TYR A 137 0.23 -1.37 1.04
CA TYR A 137 -0.86 -0.64 1.68
C TYR A 137 -1.99 -1.58 2.12
N CYS A 138 -2.80 -1.14 3.06
CA CYS A 138 -3.86 -1.93 3.71
C CYS A 138 -3.40 -3.30 4.23
N PRO A 139 -2.22 -3.42 4.87
CA PRO A 139 -1.66 -4.70 5.32
C PRO A 139 -2.54 -5.41 6.35
N LEU A 140 -3.42 -4.68 7.02
CA LEU A 140 -4.42 -5.20 7.96
C LEU A 140 -5.83 -5.31 7.34
N GLY A 141 -5.96 -5.36 6.02
CA GLY A 141 -7.26 -5.49 5.35
C GLY A 141 -8.23 -4.36 5.74
N ARG A 142 -7.77 -3.12 5.81
CA ARG A 142 -8.53 -1.94 6.26
C ARG A 142 -9.09 -2.09 7.69
N GLY A 143 -8.39 -2.85 8.54
CA GLY A 143 -8.77 -3.14 9.91
C GLY A 143 -9.50 -4.47 10.10
N TYR A 144 -9.90 -5.17 9.03
CA TYR A 144 -10.60 -6.45 9.12
C TYR A 144 -9.74 -7.53 9.84
N LEU A 145 -8.47 -7.63 9.47
CA LEU A 145 -7.54 -8.62 10.01
C LEU A 145 -7.14 -8.37 11.48
N THR A 146 -7.66 -7.33 12.11
CA THR A 146 -7.48 -7.13 13.57
C THR A 146 -8.50 -7.92 14.41
N GLY A 147 -9.55 -8.47 13.77
CA GLY A 147 -10.66 -9.17 14.46
C GLY A 147 -11.59 -8.25 15.27
N SER A 148 -11.30 -6.96 15.36
CA SER A 148 -12.07 -6.02 16.20
C SER A 148 -13.07 -5.15 15.41
N LEU A 149 -13.13 -5.30 14.08
CA LEU A 149 -13.94 -4.45 13.23
C LEU A 149 -15.41 -4.83 13.26
N LYS A 150 -16.29 -3.84 13.51
CA LYS A 150 -17.75 -4.00 13.45
C LYS A 150 -18.33 -3.10 12.37
N ARG A 151 -19.35 -3.58 11.65
CA ARG A 151 -20.04 -2.79 10.61
C ARG A 151 -20.70 -1.54 11.20
N ALA A 152 -21.22 -1.64 12.43
CA ALA A 152 -21.81 -0.52 13.15
C ALA A 152 -20.84 0.66 13.41
N ASP A 153 -19.52 0.42 13.35
CA ASP A 153 -18.51 1.44 13.56
C ASP A 153 -18.31 2.35 12.33
N PHE A 154 -18.94 2.03 11.18
CA PHE A 154 -18.74 2.78 9.94
C PHE A 154 -19.68 3.98 9.85
N SER A 155 -19.11 5.16 9.75
CA SER A 155 -19.88 6.37 9.40
C SER A 155 -20.29 6.35 7.92
N ALA A 156 -21.21 7.24 7.54
CA ALA A 156 -21.60 7.42 6.14
C ALA A 156 -20.45 7.88 5.22
N GLN A 157 -19.43 8.54 5.82
CA GLN A 157 -18.23 9.01 5.12
C GLN A 157 -17.10 7.98 5.10
N ASP A 158 -17.27 6.85 5.78
CA ASP A 158 -16.25 5.80 5.78
C ASP A 158 -16.18 5.14 4.40
N VAL A 159 -15.02 5.25 3.77
CA VAL A 159 -14.78 4.71 2.41
C VAL A 159 -15.05 3.21 2.31
N ARG A 160 -14.98 2.48 3.43
CA ARG A 160 -15.28 1.04 3.49
C ARG A 160 -16.75 0.75 3.23
N SER A 161 -17.64 1.67 3.57
CA SER A 161 -19.09 1.52 3.34
C SER A 161 -19.45 1.33 1.85
N GLY A 162 -18.62 1.84 0.94
CA GLY A 162 -18.78 1.68 -0.51
C GLY A 162 -18.06 0.47 -1.11
N MET A 163 -17.42 -0.37 -0.28
CA MET A 163 -16.65 -1.52 -0.75
C MET A 163 -17.42 -2.83 -0.56
N PRO A 164 -17.44 -3.75 -1.56
CA PRO A 164 -18.23 -4.98 -1.51
C PRO A 164 -17.99 -5.84 -0.26
N ARG A 165 -16.72 -5.97 0.18
CA ARG A 165 -16.34 -6.76 1.38
C ARG A 165 -16.90 -6.20 2.68
N PHE A 166 -17.31 -4.93 2.70
CA PHE A 166 -17.78 -4.21 3.88
C PHE A 166 -19.23 -3.71 3.74
N ALA A 167 -19.93 -4.08 2.66
CA ALA A 167 -21.23 -3.51 2.30
C ALA A 167 -22.30 -3.74 3.39
N ASN A 168 -22.27 -4.91 4.05
CA ASN A 168 -23.20 -5.29 5.11
C ASN A 168 -22.59 -6.36 6.03
N GLU A 169 -23.33 -6.74 7.09
CA GLU A 169 -22.92 -7.77 8.05
C GLU A 169 -22.68 -9.15 7.38
N GLN A 170 -23.48 -9.50 6.37
CA GLN A 170 -23.31 -10.77 5.67
C GLN A 170 -21.99 -10.80 4.91
N ALA A 171 -21.59 -9.71 4.25
CA ALA A 171 -20.31 -9.60 3.55
C ALA A 171 -19.12 -9.74 4.50
N LEU A 172 -19.19 -9.12 5.70
CA LEU A 172 -18.17 -9.30 6.73
C LEU A 172 -18.11 -10.73 7.23
N ARG A 173 -19.26 -11.35 7.54
CA ARG A 173 -19.33 -12.73 8.03
C ARG A 173 -18.92 -13.78 7.00
N ALA A 174 -19.05 -13.49 5.71
CA ALA A 174 -18.62 -14.39 4.65
C ALA A 174 -17.11 -14.73 4.69
N ASN A 175 -16.30 -13.90 5.35
CA ASN A 175 -14.86 -14.11 5.53
C ASN A 175 -14.49 -14.49 6.97
N GLN A 176 -15.45 -14.93 7.80
CA GLN A 176 -15.20 -15.25 9.21
C GLN A 176 -14.19 -16.39 9.39
N GLU A 177 -14.18 -17.37 8.49
CA GLU A 177 -13.20 -18.47 8.50
C GLU A 177 -11.76 -17.97 8.53
N LEU A 178 -11.46 -16.90 7.77
CA LEU A 178 -10.13 -16.26 7.81
C LEU A 178 -9.82 -15.70 9.19
N LEU A 179 -10.77 -15.01 9.83
CA LEU A 179 -10.55 -14.44 11.15
C LEU A 179 -10.36 -15.50 12.21
N ASP A 180 -11.19 -16.56 12.20
CA ASP A 180 -11.10 -17.67 13.17
C ASP A 180 -9.74 -18.38 13.04
N PHE A 181 -9.29 -18.59 11.81
CA PHE A 181 -7.96 -19.13 11.54
C PHE A 181 -6.84 -18.23 12.10
N LEU A 182 -6.89 -16.92 11.79
CA LEU A 182 -5.87 -15.98 12.25
C LEU A 182 -5.87 -15.83 13.78
N GLN A 183 -7.03 -15.88 14.42
CA GLN A 183 -7.14 -15.84 15.87
C GLN A 183 -6.45 -17.04 16.53
N GLY A 184 -6.66 -18.24 15.99
CA GLY A 184 -5.97 -19.44 16.46
C GLY A 184 -4.46 -19.33 16.31
N GLN A 185 -3.98 -18.90 15.15
CA GLN A 185 -2.54 -18.76 14.89
C GLN A 185 -1.88 -17.67 15.76
N ALA A 186 -2.58 -16.56 15.98
CA ALA A 186 -2.11 -15.48 16.85
C ALA A 186 -1.99 -15.94 18.32
N ALA A 187 -2.98 -16.71 18.79
CA ALA A 187 -2.95 -17.31 20.14
C ALA A 187 -1.78 -18.29 20.31
N GLU A 188 -1.52 -19.16 19.34
CA GLU A 188 -0.40 -20.10 19.35
C GLU A 188 0.96 -19.36 19.38
N LYS A 189 1.06 -18.23 18.68
CA LYS A 189 2.26 -17.37 18.64
C LYS A 189 2.39 -16.41 19.82
N GLY A 190 1.39 -16.29 20.67
CA GLY A 190 1.38 -15.33 21.79
C GLY A 190 1.39 -13.87 21.33
N CYS A 191 0.80 -13.57 20.18
CA CYS A 191 0.73 -12.22 19.60
C CYS A 191 -0.70 -11.83 19.24
N THR A 192 -0.93 -10.56 18.83
CA THR A 192 -2.22 -10.14 18.31
C THR A 192 -2.39 -10.53 16.83
N MET A 193 -3.64 -10.61 16.37
CA MET A 193 -3.93 -10.85 14.94
C MET A 193 -3.28 -9.79 14.04
N ALA A 194 -3.24 -8.52 14.48
CA ALA A 194 -2.57 -7.45 13.75
C ALA A 194 -1.06 -7.69 13.64
N GLN A 195 -0.41 -8.07 14.73
CA GLN A 195 1.01 -8.42 14.75
C GLN A 195 1.32 -9.63 13.86
N LEU A 196 0.50 -10.67 13.94
CA LEU A 196 0.63 -11.86 13.09
C LEU A 196 0.55 -11.49 11.60
N ALA A 197 -0.45 -10.70 11.20
CA ALA A 197 -0.66 -10.30 9.81
C ALA A 197 0.50 -9.44 9.27
N LEU A 198 1.02 -8.51 10.06
CA LEU A 198 2.17 -7.68 9.68
C LEU A 198 3.47 -8.47 9.62
N ALA A 199 3.70 -9.35 10.58
CA ALA A 199 4.88 -10.22 10.62
C ALA A 199 4.89 -11.19 9.42
N TRP A 200 3.73 -11.75 9.05
CA TRP A 200 3.60 -12.60 7.88
C TRP A 200 3.99 -11.86 6.58
N ILE A 201 3.55 -10.62 6.37
CA ILE A 201 3.95 -9.82 5.20
C ILE A 201 5.48 -9.62 5.19
N ARG A 202 6.07 -9.25 6.33
CA ARG A 202 7.52 -9.02 6.45
C ARG A 202 8.34 -10.29 6.20
N SER A 203 7.80 -11.46 6.54
CA SER A 203 8.48 -12.75 6.36
C SER A 203 8.50 -13.22 4.90
N ARG A 204 7.70 -12.60 4.01
CA ARG A 204 7.63 -13.05 2.60
C ARG A 204 8.92 -12.79 1.85
N ARG A 205 9.48 -11.59 1.97
CA ARG A 205 10.76 -11.19 1.36
C ARG A 205 11.33 -9.99 2.15
N PRO A 206 12.66 -9.84 2.22
CA PRO A 206 13.31 -8.75 2.97
C PRO A 206 13.05 -7.35 2.37
N TRP A 207 12.63 -7.28 1.10
CA TRP A 207 12.32 -6.05 0.39
C TRP A 207 10.82 -5.70 0.37
N ILE A 208 10.00 -6.39 1.19
CA ILE A 208 8.57 -6.09 1.35
C ILE A 208 8.34 -5.32 2.65
N VAL A 209 7.73 -4.14 2.55
CA VAL A 209 7.50 -3.23 3.68
C VAL A 209 6.01 -2.93 3.84
N PRO A 210 5.35 -3.39 4.90
CA PRO A 210 3.97 -3.01 5.20
C PRO A 210 3.90 -1.59 5.77
N ILE A 211 2.85 -0.84 5.40
CA ILE A 211 2.57 0.52 5.89
C ILE A 211 1.23 0.61 6.64
N PRO A 212 1.11 0.05 7.86
CA PRO A 212 -0.10 0.12 8.65
C PRO A 212 -0.34 1.54 9.16
N GLY A 213 -1.44 2.18 8.71
CA GLY A 213 -1.82 3.52 9.15
C GLY A 213 -2.66 3.50 10.43
N THR A 214 -2.36 4.38 11.39
CA THR A 214 -3.16 4.58 12.60
C THR A 214 -3.04 6.00 13.15
N THR A 215 -4.07 6.44 13.87
CA THR A 215 -4.08 7.70 14.65
C THR A 215 -4.05 7.41 16.17
N LYS A 216 -3.87 6.15 16.59
CA LYS A 216 -3.89 5.74 17.99
C LYS A 216 -2.52 5.21 18.40
N LEU A 217 -1.90 5.83 19.43
CA LEU A 217 -0.57 5.45 19.93
C LEU A 217 -0.51 3.96 20.29
N ARG A 218 -1.48 3.44 21.03
CA ARG A 218 -1.55 2.02 21.40
C ARG A 218 -1.50 1.09 20.18
N ARG A 219 -2.17 1.47 19.05
CA ARG A 219 -2.12 0.67 17.83
C ARG A 219 -0.80 0.81 17.09
N LEU A 220 -0.13 1.95 17.21
CA LEU A 220 1.22 2.12 16.68
C LEU A 220 2.19 1.19 17.41
N GLU A 221 2.16 1.17 18.73
CA GLU A 221 2.97 0.28 19.57
C GLU A 221 2.68 -1.19 19.27
N GLU A 222 1.40 -1.57 19.17
CA GLU A 222 0.97 -2.91 18.75
C GLU A 222 1.54 -3.30 17.37
N ASN A 223 1.41 -2.42 16.38
CA ASN A 223 1.92 -2.67 15.04
C ASN A 223 3.45 -2.79 15.01
N MET A 224 4.16 -2.00 15.81
CA MET A 224 5.63 -2.09 15.95
C MET A 224 6.07 -3.42 16.54
N GLY A 225 5.33 -3.97 17.51
CA GLY A 225 5.59 -5.27 18.08
C GLY A 225 5.50 -6.44 17.10
N ALA A 226 4.98 -6.23 15.89
CA ALA A 226 5.07 -7.20 14.80
C ALA A 226 6.52 -7.49 14.38
N ALA A 227 7.47 -6.61 14.73
CA ALA A 227 8.89 -6.82 14.45
C ALA A 227 9.48 -8.00 15.21
N ASP A 228 8.92 -8.31 16.36
CA ASP A 228 9.40 -9.36 17.27
C ASP A 228 8.75 -10.73 16.97
N VAL A 229 7.70 -10.75 16.14
CA VAL A 229 7.05 -12.00 15.74
C VAL A 229 7.81 -12.61 14.55
N THR A 230 8.32 -13.81 14.76
CA THR A 230 9.09 -14.58 13.77
C THR A 230 8.39 -15.88 13.42
N PHE A 231 8.69 -16.42 12.24
CA PHE A 231 8.20 -17.71 11.77
C PHE A 231 9.36 -18.60 11.36
N THR A 232 9.26 -19.91 11.64
CA THR A 232 10.12 -20.87 10.96
C THR A 232 9.63 -21.11 9.53
N PRO A 233 10.48 -21.68 8.63
CA PRO A 233 10.04 -22.04 7.30
C PRO A 233 8.81 -22.98 7.29
N GLU A 234 8.77 -23.94 8.22
CA GLU A 234 7.69 -24.92 8.35
C GLU A 234 6.39 -24.25 8.80
N GLU A 235 6.45 -23.30 9.74
CA GLU A 235 5.30 -22.51 10.17
C GLU A 235 4.73 -21.68 9.03
N LEU A 236 5.59 -20.99 8.25
CA LEU A 236 5.15 -20.23 7.09
C LEU A 236 4.49 -21.11 6.04
N GLN A 237 5.09 -22.26 5.75
CA GLN A 237 4.53 -23.21 4.79
C GLN A 237 3.16 -23.73 5.24
N ALA A 238 3.01 -24.10 6.52
CA ALA A 238 1.75 -24.58 7.08
C ALA A 238 0.67 -23.49 7.04
N LEU A 239 1.04 -22.25 7.36
CA LEU A 239 0.16 -21.09 7.35
C LEU A 239 -0.30 -20.78 5.91
N ASP A 240 0.61 -20.79 4.94
CA ASP A 240 0.30 -20.55 3.53
C ASP A 240 -0.60 -21.65 2.93
N GLN A 241 -0.35 -22.92 3.28
CA GLN A 241 -1.19 -24.02 2.85
C GLN A 241 -2.63 -23.93 3.37
N LYS A 242 -2.82 -23.42 4.58
CA LYS A 242 -4.16 -23.20 5.12
C LYS A 242 -4.82 -21.96 4.49
N LEU A 243 -4.09 -20.84 4.40
CA LEU A 243 -4.59 -19.62 3.75
C LEU A 243 -5.04 -19.86 2.30
N SER A 244 -4.34 -20.72 1.56
CA SER A 244 -4.69 -21.03 0.16
C SER A 244 -6.01 -21.81 0.00
N LYS A 245 -6.50 -22.44 1.07
CA LYS A 245 -7.77 -23.18 1.09
C LYS A 245 -8.96 -22.33 1.54
N ILE A 246 -8.71 -21.20 2.19
CA ILE A 246 -9.75 -20.29 2.66
C ILE A 246 -10.26 -19.49 1.47
N GLN A 247 -11.56 -19.64 1.18
CA GLN A 247 -12.19 -18.88 0.11
C GLN A 247 -12.47 -17.45 0.57
N ILE A 248 -11.91 -16.48 -0.16
CA ILE A 248 -12.16 -15.07 0.09
C ILE A 248 -13.39 -14.60 -0.70
N HIS A 249 -14.36 -14.00 -0.01
CA HIS A 249 -15.60 -13.53 -0.58
C HIS A 249 -15.59 -12.00 -0.78
N GLY A 250 -16.16 -11.56 -1.90
CA GLY A 250 -16.33 -10.14 -2.24
C GLY A 250 -15.09 -9.51 -2.89
N ALA A 251 -15.34 -8.57 -3.79
CA ALA A 251 -14.28 -7.79 -4.43
C ALA A 251 -13.67 -6.76 -3.44
N ARG A 252 -12.37 -6.49 -3.60
CA ARG A 252 -11.66 -5.48 -2.76
C ARG A 252 -12.15 -4.06 -3.01
N TYR A 253 -12.53 -3.76 -4.25
CA TYR A 253 -12.97 -2.46 -4.73
C TYR A 253 -14.36 -2.54 -5.36
N ASN A 254 -15.08 -1.43 -5.37
CA ASN A 254 -16.23 -1.25 -6.24
C ASN A 254 -15.77 -0.98 -7.68
N ALA A 255 -16.71 -1.01 -8.65
CA ALA A 255 -16.39 -0.86 -10.07
C ALA A 255 -15.63 0.43 -10.40
N GLN A 256 -15.96 1.55 -9.76
CA GLN A 256 -15.28 2.83 -9.97
C GLN A 256 -13.82 2.81 -9.46
N GLN A 257 -13.58 2.24 -8.30
CA GLN A 257 -12.22 2.13 -7.76
C GLN A 257 -11.40 1.13 -8.56
N GLU A 258 -12.01 0.01 -8.98
CA GLU A 258 -11.34 -1.00 -9.80
C GLU A 258 -10.95 -0.47 -11.19
N SER A 259 -11.73 0.44 -11.78
CA SER A 259 -11.39 1.07 -13.06
C SER A 259 -10.15 1.98 -13.03
N MET A 260 -9.66 2.32 -11.85
CA MET A 260 -8.43 3.10 -11.65
C MET A 260 -7.19 2.22 -11.45
N VAL A 261 -7.35 0.91 -11.39
CA VAL A 261 -6.27 -0.07 -11.33
C VAL A 261 -5.94 -0.51 -12.75
N GLU A 262 -4.68 -0.39 -13.13
CA GLU A 262 -4.23 -0.90 -14.43
C GLU A 262 -4.08 -2.42 -14.38
N LYS A 263 -4.59 -3.10 -15.43
CA LYS A 263 -4.53 -4.57 -15.59
C LYS A 263 -3.51 -4.98 -16.63
#